data_eb66e701e8539456ec736569c88d0226
#
_entry.id   eb66e701e8539456ec736569c88d0226
#
_cell.length_a   1.000
_cell.length_b   1.000
_cell.length_c   1.000
_cell.angle_alpha   90.00
_cell.angle_beta   90.00
_cell.angle_gamma   90.00
#
_symmetry.space_group_name_H-M   'P 1'
#
loop_
_entity.id
_entity.type
_entity.pdbx_description
1 polymer ?
#
loop_
_entity_poly.entity_id
_entity_poly.type
_entity_poly.pdbx_seq_one_letter_code
_entity_poly.pdbx_strand_id
1 'polypeptide(L)'
;MIINYKALLDKDDLISLFEWGELSEGGQRNKANKVMKSIREQYKKDKGIDWKDTFIYRNISQNVIPTETFLKCCPEFKKSFRR
;
A
#
# COMPACT_ATOMS: atom_id res chain seq x y z
N MET A 1 1.97 -8.81 -12.62
CA MET A 1 2.18 -7.49 -13.23
C MET A 1 3.45 -6.85 -12.70
N ILE A 2 4.18 -6.13 -13.54
CA ILE A 2 5.40 -5.44 -13.12
C ILE A 2 5.17 -3.94 -13.17
N ILE A 3 5.50 -3.26 -12.08
CA ILE A 3 5.42 -1.80 -12.01
C ILE A 3 6.78 -1.21 -11.59
N ASN A 4 7.02 0.05 -11.93
CA ASN A 4 8.22 0.73 -11.48
C ASN A 4 8.18 0.93 -9.97
N TYR A 5 9.31 0.72 -9.30
CA TYR A 5 9.39 0.91 -7.86
C TYR A 5 9.09 2.36 -7.48
N LYS A 6 8.23 2.53 -6.47
CA LYS A 6 7.92 3.81 -5.84
C LYS A 6 8.02 3.64 -4.35
N ALA A 7 8.41 4.69 -3.64
CA ALA A 7 8.48 4.65 -2.19
C ALA A 7 7.10 4.54 -1.52
N LEU A 8 6.06 5.01 -2.21
CA LEU A 8 4.69 5.02 -1.71
C LEU A 8 3.76 4.38 -2.75
N LEU A 9 2.80 3.60 -2.27
CA LEU A 9 1.79 2.96 -3.12
C LEU A 9 0.43 3.56 -2.83
N ASP A 10 -0.34 3.84 -3.88
CA ASP A 10 -1.72 4.29 -3.78
C ASP A 10 -2.69 3.14 -4.08
N LYS A 11 -4.00 3.44 -4.08
CA LYS A 11 -5.02 2.42 -4.35
C LYS A 11 -4.91 1.84 -5.74
N ASP A 12 -4.58 2.66 -6.73
CA ASP A 12 -4.44 2.18 -8.11
C ASP A 12 -3.29 1.19 -8.24
N ASP A 13 -2.19 1.44 -7.54
CA ASP A 13 -1.07 0.51 -7.51
C ASP A 13 -1.50 -0.84 -6.92
N LEU A 14 -2.28 -0.82 -5.83
CA LEU A 14 -2.77 -2.05 -5.21
C LEU A 14 -3.73 -2.81 -6.13
N ILE A 15 -4.62 -2.09 -6.80
CA ILE A 15 -5.55 -2.70 -7.75
C ILE A 15 -4.78 -3.42 -8.86
N SER A 16 -3.72 -2.80 -9.36
CA SER A 16 -2.88 -3.39 -10.40
C SER A 16 -2.11 -4.59 -9.88
N LEU A 17 -1.49 -4.48 -8.72
CA LEU A 17 -0.68 -5.57 -8.14
C LEU A 17 -1.52 -6.80 -7.81
N PHE A 18 -2.70 -6.62 -7.23
CA PHE A 18 -3.57 -7.72 -6.86
C PHE A 18 -4.52 -8.14 -7.98
N GLU A 19 -4.48 -7.43 -9.11
CA GLU A 19 -5.31 -7.74 -10.28
C GLU A 19 -6.81 -7.69 -9.98
N TRP A 20 -7.24 -6.66 -9.24
CA TRP A 20 -8.64 -6.46 -8.89
C TRP A 20 -9.46 -5.70 -9.95
N GLY A 21 -8.91 -5.52 -11.13
CA GLY A 21 -9.55 -4.70 -12.18
C GLY A 21 -10.96 -5.12 -12.57
N GLU A 22 -11.32 -6.39 -12.35
CA GLU A 22 -12.65 -6.90 -12.68
C GLU A 22 -13.70 -6.65 -11.62
N LEU A 23 -13.28 -6.21 -10.42
CA LEU A 23 -14.21 -5.89 -9.35
C LEU A 23 -14.90 -4.54 -9.59
N SER A 24 -16.07 -4.36 -9.00
CA SER A 24 -16.72 -3.03 -8.97
C SER A 24 -15.83 -2.03 -8.23
N GLU A 25 -16.06 -0.74 -8.46
CA GLU A 25 -15.32 0.31 -7.75
C GLU A 25 -15.42 0.16 -6.23
N GLY A 26 -16.61 -0.15 -5.73
CA GLY A 26 -16.80 -0.40 -4.30
C GLY A 26 -16.00 -1.56 -3.79
N GLY A 27 -15.96 -2.67 -4.54
CA GLY A 27 -15.17 -3.84 -4.20
C GLY A 27 -13.68 -3.54 -4.20
N GLN A 28 -13.18 -2.82 -5.21
CA GLN A 28 -11.79 -2.41 -5.29
C GLN A 28 -11.40 -1.54 -4.09
N ARG A 29 -12.24 -0.54 -3.78
CA ARG A 29 -12.00 0.37 -2.65
C ARG A 29 -11.96 -0.37 -1.33
N ASN A 30 -12.92 -1.27 -1.09
CA ASN A 30 -12.98 -2.02 0.15
C ASN A 30 -11.74 -2.89 0.35
N LYS A 31 -11.31 -3.60 -0.68
CA LYS A 31 -10.12 -4.44 -0.60
C LYS A 31 -8.85 -3.60 -0.40
N ALA A 32 -8.73 -2.50 -1.13
CA ALA A 32 -7.58 -1.60 -0.98
C ALA A 32 -7.53 -1.00 0.42
N ASN A 33 -8.66 -0.60 0.98
CA ASN A 33 -8.72 -0.04 2.34
C ASN A 33 -8.29 -1.07 3.38
N LYS A 34 -8.69 -2.34 3.22
CA LYS A 34 -8.27 -3.41 4.14
C LYS A 34 -6.77 -3.62 4.10
N VAL A 35 -6.19 -3.66 2.90
CA VAL A 35 -4.74 -3.81 2.76
C VAL A 35 -4.02 -2.62 3.38
N MET A 36 -4.45 -1.41 3.07
CA MET A 36 -3.82 -0.21 3.61
C MET A 36 -3.87 -0.16 5.13
N LYS A 37 -5.00 -0.56 5.72
CA LYS A 37 -5.14 -0.62 7.18
C LYS A 37 -4.13 -1.59 7.78
N SER A 38 -4.01 -2.77 7.20
CA SER A 38 -3.06 -3.79 7.67
C SER A 38 -1.61 -3.29 7.58
N ILE A 39 -1.27 -2.61 6.50
CA ILE A 39 0.08 -2.07 6.30
C ILE A 39 0.37 -0.96 7.32
N ARG A 40 -0.60 -0.08 7.59
CA ARG A 40 -0.42 0.96 8.61
C ARG A 40 -0.22 0.37 10.00
N GLU A 41 -0.95 -0.69 10.34
CA GLU A 41 -0.77 -1.39 11.62
C GLU A 41 0.63 -2.00 11.73
N GLN A 42 1.11 -2.61 10.65
CA GLN A 42 2.46 -3.18 10.63
C GLN A 42 3.53 -2.09 10.74
N TYR A 43 3.33 -0.97 10.07
CA TYR A 43 4.24 0.17 10.16
C TYR A 43 4.39 0.64 11.61
N LYS A 44 3.26 0.75 12.32
CA LYS A 44 3.27 1.15 13.73
C LYS A 44 4.07 0.17 14.59
N LYS A 45 3.91 -1.13 14.36
CA LYS A 45 4.67 -2.16 15.07
C LYS A 45 6.18 -2.07 14.79
N ASP A 46 6.53 -1.83 13.52
CA ASP A 46 7.93 -1.82 13.10
C ASP A 46 8.66 -0.54 13.51
N LYS A 47 8.00 0.61 13.42
CA LYS A 47 8.63 1.92 13.61
C LYS A 47 8.27 2.58 14.94
N GLY A 48 7.26 2.07 15.63
CA GLY A 48 6.80 2.68 16.89
C GLY A 48 6.04 3.99 16.70
N ILE A 49 5.71 4.36 15.46
CA ILE A 49 5.01 5.58 15.11
C ILE A 49 3.80 5.21 14.25
N ASP A 50 2.62 5.76 14.59
CA ASP A 50 1.44 5.56 13.77
C ASP A 50 1.63 6.26 12.42
N TRP A 51 1.35 5.53 11.31
CA TRP A 51 1.46 6.12 9.97
C TRP A 51 0.66 7.41 9.84
N LYS A 52 -0.49 7.50 10.52
CA LYS A 52 -1.33 8.71 10.52
C LYS A 52 -0.66 9.92 11.13
N ASP A 53 0.38 9.71 11.95
CA ASP A 53 1.14 10.80 12.57
C ASP A 53 2.36 11.21 11.75
N THR A 54 2.57 10.59 10.60
CA THR A 54 3.70 10.95 9.74
C THR A 54 3.43 12.22 8.96
N PHE A 55 4.51 12.88 8.56
CA PHE A 55 4.45 14.08 7.72
C PHE A 55 3.70 13.79 6.40
N ILE A 56 3.97 12.63 5.80
CA ILE A 56 3.36 12.25 4.53
C ILE A 56 1.85 12.15 4.64
N TYR A 57 1.35 11.45 5.66
CA TYR A 57 -0.08 11.29 5.85
C TYR A 57 -0.78 12.63 6.10
N ARG A 58 -0.16 13.47 6.95
CA ARG A 58 -0.76 14.76 7.33
C ARG A 58 -0.69 15.82 6.26
N ASN A 59 0.35 15.82 5.43
CA ASN A 59 0.65 16.94 4.55
C ASN A 59 0.66 16.62 3.07
N ILE A 60 0.82 15.35 2.69
CA ILE A 60 0.96 14.97 1.28
C ILE A 60 -0.23 14.15 0.80
N SER A 61 -0.49 13.00 1.40
CA SER A 61 -1.61 12.17 1.00
C SER A 61 -2.01 11.21 2.11
N GLN A 62 -3.33 11.05 2.29
CA GLN A 62 -3.89 10.08 3.22
C GLN A 62 -4.15 8.73 2.53
N ASN A 63 -3.96 8.66 1.22
CA ASN A 63 -4.33 7.50 0.42
C ASN A 63 -3.11 6.73 -0.11
N VAL A 64 -2.00 6.79 0.61
CA VAL A 64 -0.79 6.05 0.25
C VAL A 64 -0.26 5.27 1.44
N ILE A 65 0.53 4.24 1.16
CA ILE A 65 1.20 3.41 2.16
C ILE A 65 2.66 3.26 1.80
N PRO A 66 3.55 3.00 2.80
CA PRO A 66 4.97 2.80 2.50
C PRO A 66 5.20 1.46 1.80
N THR A 67 5.89 1.50 0.68
CA THR A 67 6.19 0.31 -0.13
C THR A 67 7.04 -0.69 0.65
N GLU A 68 8.02 -0.24 1.42
CA GLU A 68 8.86 -1.13 2.20
C GLU A 68 8.05 -1.97 3.18
N THR A 69 7.11 -1.35 3.89
CA THR A 69 6.26 -2.07 4.83
C THR A 69 5.34 -3.03 4.09
N PHE A 70 4.79 -2.62 2.95
CA PHE A 70 3.98 -3.49 2.11
C PHE A 70 4.76 -4.75 1.72
N LEU A 71 6.02 -4.60 1.29
CA LEU A 71 6.84 -5.74 0.88
C LEU A 71 7.27 -6.63 2.04
N LYS A 72 7.32 -6.10 3.27
CA LYS A 72 7.51 -6.95 4.45
C LYS A 72 6.30 -7.85 4.70
N CYS A 73 5.09 -7.30 4.50
CA CYS A 73 3.86 -8.06 4.69
C CYS A 73 3.59 -9.03 3.53
N CYS A 74 3.96 -8.63 2.33
CA CYS A 74 3.67 -9.36 1.10
C CYS A 74 4.96 -9.56 0.28
N PRO A 75 5.92 -10.35 0.78
CA PRO A 75 7.22 -10.51 0.11
C PRO A 75 7.11 -11.12 -1.29
N GLU A 76 6.03 -11.82 -1.59
CA GLU A 76 5.77 -12.39 -2.91
C GLU A 76 5.68 -11.33 -4.01
N PHE A 77 5.42 -10.07 -3.64
CA PHE A 77 5.33 -8.97 -4.61
C PHE A 77 6.68 -8.29 -4.92
N LYS A 78 7.77 -8.73 -4.28
CA LYS A 78 9.09 -8.13 -4.56
C LYS A 78 9.46 -8.20 -6.04
N LYS A 79 9.09 -9.28 -6.70
CA LYS A 79 9.36 -9.48 -8.13
C LYS A 79 8.47 -8.63 -9.03
N SER A 80 7.41 -8.05 -8.48
CA SER A 80 6.49 -7.21 -9.24
C SER A 80 6.97 -5.77 -9.39
N PHE A 81 8.07 -5.41 -8.73
CA PHE A 81 8.63 -4.06 -8.80
C PHE A 81 9.92 -4.06 -9.59
N ARG A 82 10.01 -3.10 -10.51
CA ARG A 82 11.21 -2.86 -11.31
C ARG A 82 11.96 -1.68 -10.70
N ARG A 83 13.23 -1.89 -10.44
CA ARG A 83 14.13 -0.85 -9.97
C ARG A 83 15.08 -0.39 -11.05
#